data_8cec3fef897a87cb6a6a9a911c1eb0dc
#
_entry.id   8cec3fef897a87cb6a6a9a911c1eb0dc
#
_cell.length_a   1.000
_cell.length_b   1.000
_cell.length_c   1.000
_cell.angle_alpha   90.00
_cell.angle_beta   90.00
_cell.angle_gamma   90.00
#
_symmetry.space_group_name_H-M   'P 1'
#
loop_
_entity.id
_entity.type
_entity.pdbx_description
1 polymer ?
#
loop_
_entity_poly.entity_id
_entity_poly.type
_entity_poly.pdbx_seq_one_letter_code
_entity_poly.pdbx_strand_id
1 'polypeptide(L)'
;MEAGDEGLLDTALRETFEEMGISREKIQVLGRIDDMKTKTGYMIRPFVGVIDYPYNYKLSNEEVEEVLELPVAGLFSPECQRDEIHITGKKQAKAPVYVYEGNVVFGATARILHNLADIIAAA
;
A
#
# COMPACT_ATOMS: atom_id res chain seq x y z
N MET A 1 -18.48 6.80 2.84
CA MET A 1 -17.66 5.97 3.75
C MET A 1 -18.52 5.44 4.88
N GLU A 2 -18.19 4.28 5.36
CA GLU A 2 -18.91 3.67 6.50
C GLU A 2 -18.57 4.37 7.82
N ALA A 3 -19.42 4.16 8.83
CA ALA A 3 -19.32 4.87 10.09
C ALA A 3 -18.01 4.71 10.85
N GLY A 4 -17.27 3.63 10.69
CA GLY A 4 -15.98 3.44 11.36
C GLY A 4 -14.79 4.04 10.63
N ASP A 5 -14.98 4.51 9.39
CA ASP A 5 -13.88 4.94 8.54
C ASP A 5 -13.32 6.30 8.91
N GLU A 6 -14.13 7.21 9.43
CA GLU A 6 -13.67 8.57 9.74
C GLU A 6 -12.51 8.59 10.73
N GLY A 7 -12.62 7.82 11.81
CA GLY A 7 -11.55 7.74 12.80
C GLY A 7 -10.29 7.09 12.28
N LEU A 8 -10.43 6.02 11.50
CA LEU A 8 -9.29 5.33 10.89
C LEU A 8 -8.64 6.16 9.80
N LEU A 9 -9.44 6.87 9.00
CA LEU A 9 -8.92 7.78 7.99
C LEU A 9 -8.16 8.94 8.62
N ASP A 10 -8.70 9.54 9.68
CA ASP A 10 -8.00 10.60 10.40
C ASP A 10 -6.65 10.12 10.92
N THR A 11 -6.60 8.91 11.47
CA THR A 11 -5.36 8.31 11.95
C THR A 11 -4.36 8.13 10.79
N ALA A 12 -4.82 7.58 9.66
CA ALA A 12 -3.97 7.37 8.50
C ALA A 12 -3.40 8.68 7.96
N LEU A 13 -4.23 9.73 7.88
CA LEU A 13 -3.79 11.04 7.42
C LEU A 13 -2.81 11.69 8.38
N ARG A 14 -3.05 11.56 9.68
CA ARG A 14 -2.16 12.09 10.71
C ARG A 14 -0.80 11.40 10.67
N GLU A 15 -0.78 10.08 10.60
CA GLU A 15 0.47 9.33 10.53
C GLU A 15 1.24 9.61 9.24
N THR A 16 0.53 9.80 8.11
CA THR A 16 1.16 10.17 6.85
C THR A 16 1.85 11.54 6.97
N PHE A 17 1.23 12.47 7.67
CA PHE A 17 1.87 13.77 7.93
C PHE A 17 3.07 13.62 8.85
N GLU A 18 2.95 12.87 9.93
CA GLU A 18 4.02 12.67 10.89
C GLU A 18 5.23 11.95 10.28
N GLU A 19 5.00 10.95 9.45
CA GLU A 19 6.05 10.10 8.89
C GLU A 19 6.64 10.65 7.61
N MET A 20 5.83 11.26 6.76
CA MET A 20 6.24 11.65 5.41
C MET A 20 6.13 13.16 5.14
N GLY A 21 5.51 13.90 6.02
CA GLY A 21 5.36 15.35 5.85
C GLY A 21 4.32 15.72 4.79
N ILE A 22 3.40 14.83 4.48
CA ILE A 22 2.32 15.12 3.51
C ILE A 22 1.11 15.66 4.27
N SER A 23 0.79 16.95 4.04
CA SER A 23 -0.35 17.59 4.69
C SER A 23 -1.67 17.01 4.19
N ARG A 24 -2.63 16.85 5.09
CA ARG A 24 -3.93 16.29 4.71
C ARG A 24 -4.67 17.10 3.66
N GLU A 25 -4.46 18.43 3.65
CA GLU A 25 -5.07 19.29 2.64
C GLU A 25 -4.52 19.04 1.23
N LYS A 26 -3.37 18.42 1.13
CA LYS A 26 -2.73 18.07 -0.14
C LYS A 26 -3.11 16.69 -0.63
N ILE A 27 -3.89 15.94 0.14
CA ILE A 27 -4.29 14.58 -0.20
C ILE A 27 -5.76 14.57 -0.61
N GLN A 28 -6.01 14.15 -1.85
CA GLN A 28 -7.37 13.86 -2.29
C GLN A 28 -7.66 12.40 -1.99
N VAL A 29 -8.48 12.14 -0.98
CA VAL A 29 -8.84 10.76 -0.60
C VAL A 29 -9.83 10.22 -1.62
N LEU A 30 -9.49 9.12 -2.27
CA LEU A 30 -10.36 8.47 -3.25
C LEU A 30 -11.29 7.45 -2.60
N GLY A 31 -10.84 6.79 -1.56
CA GLY A 31 -11.62 5.77 -0.89
C GLY A 31 -10.73 4.76 -0.20
N ARG A 32 -11.31 3.62 0.14
CA ARG A 32 -10.55 2.54 0.76
C ARG A 32 -10.61 1.26 -0.07
N ILE A 33 -9.62 0.42 0.12
CA ILE A 33 -9.58 -0.93 -0.44
C ILE A 33 -10.06 -1.92 0.62
N ASP A 34 -10.23 -3.18 0.24
CA ASP A 34 -10.69 -4.21 1.15
C ASP A 34 -9.78 -4.36 2.38
N ASP A 35 -10.38 -4.54 3.54
CA ASP A 35 -9.65 -4.85 4.75
C ASP A 35 -8.83 -6.11 4.56
N MET A 36 -7.67 -6.13 5.21
CA MET A 36 -6.76 -7.24 5.10
C MET A 36 -6.25 -7.64 6.47
N LYS A 37 -6.20 -8.94 6.74
CA LYS A 37 -5.65 -9.47 7.97
C LYS A 37 -4.21 -9.90 7.75
N THR A 38 -3.30 -9.43 8.61
CA THR A 38 -1.90 -9.85 8.58
C THR A 38 -1.73 -11.23 9.19
N LYS A 39 -0.56 -11.84 8.96
CA LYS A 39 -0.24 -13.14 9.56
C LYS A 39 -0.23 -13.11 11.08
N THR A 40 0.06 -11.96 11.67
CA THR A 40 0.09 -11.77 13.12
C THR A 40 -1.27 -11.41 13.71
N GLY A 41 -2.31 -11.37 12.89
CA GLY A 41 -3.68 -11.16 13.35
C GLY A 41 -4.17 -9.71 13.38
N TYR A 42 -3.37 -8.77 12.91
CA TYR A 42 -3.79 -7.38 12.80
C TYR A 42 -4.67 -7.17 11.58
N MET A 43 -5.68 -6.32 11.73
CA MET A 43 -6.50 -5.87 10.60
C MET A 43 -5.94 -4.58 10.05
N ILE A 44 -5.78 -4.52 8.73
CA ILE A 44 -5.35 -3.33 8.02
C ILE A 44 -6.51 -2.83 7.17
N ARG A 45 -6.81 -1.54 7.25
CA ARG A 45 -7.78 -0.87 6.39
C ARG A 45 -7.05 0.14 5.52
N PRO A 46 -6.71 -0.23 4.27
CA PRO A 46 -5.96 0.66 3.38
C PRO A 46 -6.86 1.74 2.79
N PHE A 47 -6.36 2.97 2.75
CA PHE A 47 -6.98 4.08 2.06
C PHE A 47 -6.10 4.50 0.88
N VAL A 48 -6.72 4.96 -0.19
CA VAL A 48 -6.03 5.43 -1.38
C VAL A 48 -6.24 6.93 -1.49
N GLY A 49 -5.15 7.65 -1.60
CA GLY A 49 -5.17 9.09 -1.81
C GLY A 49 -4.29 9.48 -2.99
N VAL A 50 -4.57 10.64 -3.55
CA VAL A 50 -3.81 11.24 -4.65
C VAL A 50 -3.15 12.50 -4.15
N ILE A 51 -1.88 12.68 -4.48
CA ILE A 51 -1.13 13.90 -4.18
C ILE A 51 -0.51 14.44 -5.47
N ASP A 52 -0.14 15.72 -5.45
CA ASP A 52 0.58 16.32 -6.57
C ASP A 52 1.99 15.73 -6.67
N TYR A 53 2.47 15.54 -7.86
CA TYR A 53 3.81 15.04 -8.14
C TYR A 53 4.58 16.05 -8.98
N PRO A 54 5.84 16.34 -8.65
CA PRO A 54 6.59 15.82 -7.50
C PRO A 54 6.17 16.46 -6.18
N TYR A 55 6.40 15.76 -5.08
CA TYR A 55 6.09 16.25 -3.74
C TYR A 55 7.36 16.34 -2.90
N ASN A 56 7.48 17.38 -2.11
CA ASN A 56 8.63 17.59 -1.25
C ASN A 56 8.38 16.95 0.12
N TYR A 57 8.79 15.70 0.26
CA TYR A 57 8.57 14.93 1.48
C TYR A 57 9.46 15.41 2.62
N LYS A 58 8.94 15.30 3.85
CA LYS A 58 9.72 15.49 5.07
C LYS A 58 9.63 14.22 5.89
N LEU A 59 10.62 13.35 5.74
CA LEU A 59 10.59 12.03 6.33
C LEU A 59 10.96 12.06 7.81
N SER A 60 10.26 11.25 8.61
CA SER A 60 10.65 10.95 9.97
C SER A 60 11.81 9.95 9.92
N ASN A 61 12.97 10.35 10.38
CA ASN A 61 14.17 9.49 10.37
C ASN A 61 14.01 8.24 11.24
N GLU A 62 13.10 8.26 12.18
CA GLU A 62 12.87 7.12 13.08
C GLU A 62 12.02 6.03 12.45
N GLU A 63 11.09 6.39 11.56
CA GLU A 63 10.10 5.47 11.03
C GLU A 63 10.21 5.24 9.53
N VAL A 64 10.77 6.18 8.78
CA VAL A 64 10.87 6.10 7.33
C VAL A 64 12.30 6.31 6.88
N GLU A 65 12.89 5.30 6.26
CA GLU A 65 14.23 5.39 5.72
C GLU A 65 14.23 5.97 4.31
N GLU A 66 13.24 5.61 3.50
CA GLU A 66 13.23 5.92 2.08
C GLU A 66 11.81 5.95 1.56
N VAL A 67 11.55 6.82 0.59
CA VAL A 67 10.30 6.83 -0.18
C VAL A 67 10.58 6.25 -1.56
N LEU A 68 9.78 5.27 -1.95
CA LEU A 68 9.86 4.70 -3.29
C LEU A 68 8.74 5.28 -4.15
N GLU A 69 9.11 5.91 -5.26
CA GLU A 69 8.16 6.41 -6.24
C GLU A 69 8.21 5.47 -7.44
N LEU A 70 7.22 4.61 -7.57
CA LEU A 70 7.20 3.58 -8.59
C LEU A 70 6.12 3.87 -9.63
N PRO A 71 6.43 3.74 -10.93
CA PRO A 71 5.42 3.94 -11.97
C PRO A 71 4.38 2.82 -11.92
N VAL A 72 3.10 3.19 -11.81
CA VAL A 72 2.00 2.22 -11.67
C VAL A 72 1.95 1.28 -12.87
N ALA A 73 2.04 1.82 -14.08
CA ALA A 73 2.00 1.00 -15.29
C ALA A 73 3.13 -0.02 -15.33
N GLY A 74 4.34 0.39 -14.95
CA GLY A 74 5.49 -0.51 -14.91
C GLY A 74 5.38 -1.55 -13.81
N LEU A 75 5.03 -1.09 -12.61
CA LEU A 75 4.92 -1.98 -11.44
C LEU A 75 3.88 -3.08 -11.63
N PHE A 76 2.72 -2.72 -12.20
CA PHE A 76 1.61 -3.66 -12.39
C PHE A 76 1.70 -4.45 -13.70
N SER A 77 2.78 -4.29 -14.47
CA SER A 77 2.98 -5.12 -15.66
C SER A 77 3.25 -6.57 -15.25
N PRO A 78 2.86 -7.56 -16.08
CA PRO A 78 3.10 -8.98 -15.74
C PRO A 78 4.57 -9.32 -15.48
N GLU A 79 5.47 -8.56 -16.09
CA GLU A 79 6.92 -8.77 -15.93
C GLU A 79 7.41 -8.53 -14.52
N CYS A 80 6.74 -7.64 -13.79
CA CYS A 80 7.12 -7.29 -12.42
C CYS A 80 6.41 -8.11 -11.36
N GLN A 81 5.35 -8.83 -11.74
CA GLN A 81 4.61 -9.66 -10.80
C GLN A 81 5.23 -11.03 -10.63
N ARG A 82 5.29 -11.48 -9.39
CA ARG A 82 5.76 -12.82 -9.03
C ARG A 82 4.82 -13.38 -7.98
N ASP A 83 4.80 -14.70 -7.87
CA ASP A 83 4.11 -15.38 -6.79
C ASP A 83 5.14 -15.96 -5.84
N GLU A 84 5.01 -15.65 -4.57
CA GLU A 84 5.79 -16.26 -3.52
C GLU A 84 4.98 -17.43 -2.96
N ILE A 85 5.62 -18.59 -2.85
CA ILE A 85 4.96 -19.78 -2.34
C ILE A 85 5.36 -19.98 -0.87
N HIS A 86 4.35 -19.97 -0.01
CA HIS A 86 4.53 -20.26 1.41
C HIS A 86 4.07 -21.67 1.70
N ILE A 87 4.94 -22.49 2.30
CA ILE A 87 4.62 -23.87 2.66
C ILE A 87 4.53 -23.96 4.17
N THR A 88 3.36 -24.38 4.67
CA THR A 88 3.13 -24.62 6.09
C THR A 88 2.62 -26.06 6.23
N GLY A 89 3.49 -26.97 6.66
CA GLY A 89 3.16 -28.38 6.68
C GLY A 89 2.89 -28.91 5.28
N LYS A 90 1.67 -29.39 5.03
CA LYS A 90 1.26 -29.90 3.71
C LYS A 90 0.51 -28.84 2.88
N LYS A 91 0.31 -27.63 3.43
CA LYS A 91 -0.43 -26.57 2.74
C LYS A 91 0.53 -25.66 2.00
N GLN A 92 0.15 -25.29 0.78
CA GLN A 92 0.82 -24.27 0.00
C GLN A 92 -0.11 -23.08 -0.15
N ALA A 93 0.45 -21.88 0.01
CA ALA A 93 -0.27 -20.63 -0.23
C ALA A 93 0.58 -19.75 -1.13
N LYS A 94 -0.07 -19.11 -2.10
CA LYS A 94 0.59 -18.13 -2.97
C LYS A 94 0.36 -16.73 -2.44
N ALA A 95 1.40 -15.91 -2.48
CA ALA A 95 1.29 -14.50 -2.12
C ALA A 95 1.92 -13.65 -3.23
N PRO A 96 1.34 -12.50 -3.58
CA PRO A 96 1.89 -11.64 -4.62
C PRO A 96 3.18 -10.98 -4.17
N VAL A 97 4.10 -10.83 -5.10
CA VAL A 97 5.35 -10.09 -4.92
C VAL A 97 5.56 -9.26 -6.18
N TYR A 98 5.95 -7.99 -6.01
CA TYR A 98 6.28 -7.11 -7.12
C TYR A 98 7.76 -6.80 -7.10
N VAL A 99 8.40 -6.92 -8.25
CA VAL A 99 9.82 -6.62 -8.41
C VAL A 99 9.96 -5.59 -9.52
N TYR A 100 10.50 -4.43 -9.18
CA TYR A 100 10.72 -3.35 -10.13
C TYR A 100 12.08 -2.69 -9.88
N GLU A 101 12.94 -2.74 -10.88
CA GLU A 101 14.28 -2.13 -10.84
C GLU A 101 15.05 -2.41 -9.55
N GLY A 102 15.06 -3.66 -9.11
CA GLY A 102 15.77 -4.08 -7.89
C GLY A 102 15.00 -3.86 -6.61
N ASN A 103 13.86 -3.19 -6.66
CA ASN A 103 13.00 -3.04 -5.49
C ASN A 103 12.02 -4.20 -5.41
N VAL A 104 11.90 -4.77 -4.22
CA VAL A 104 11.00 -5.90 -3.99
C VAL A 104 9.92 -5.47 -3.01
N VAL A 105 8.65 -5.58 -3.42
CA VAL A 105 7.51 -5.32 -2.57
C VAL A 105 6.83 -6.64 -2.27
N PHE A 106 6.71 -6.96 -0.99
CA PHE A 106 6.17 -8.23 -0.54
C PHE A 106 5.27 -8.04 0.70
N GLY A 107 4.74 -9.13 1.21
CA GLY A 107 3.93 -9.12 2.43
C GLY A 107 2.62 -8.35 2.28
N ALA A 108 2.23 -7.68 3.34
CA ALA A 108 0.96 -6.94 3.39
C ALA A 108 0.88 -5.87 2.29
N THR A 109 1.96 -5.12 2.07
CA THR A 109 1.99 -4.07 1.06
C THR A 109 1.75 -4.63 -0.34
N ALA A 110 2.36 -5.76 -0.69
CA ALA A 110 2.15 -6.39 -1.99
C ALA A 110 0.70 -6.86 -2.15
N ARG A 111 0.09 -7.37 -1.10
CA ARG A 111 -1.32 -7.78 -1.12
C ARG A 111 -2.26 -6.60 -1.32
N ILE A 112 -1.96 -5.46 -0.69
CA ILE A 112 -2.71 -4.21 -0.88
C ILE A 112 -2.58 -3.75 -2.34
N LEU A 113 -1.37 -3.74 -2.88
CA LEU A 113 -1.13 -3.35 -4.26
C LEU A 113 -1.82 -4.29 -5.26
N HIS A 114 -1.84 -5.58 -4.98
CA HIS A 114 -2.53 -6.55 -5.84
C HIS A 114 -4.04 -6.27 -5.88
N ASN A 115 -4.64 -5.99 -4.73
CA ASN A 115 -6.04 -5.63 -4.66
C ASN A 115 -6.33 -4.33 -5.42
N LEU A 116 -5.47 -3.33 -5.27
CA LEU A 116 -5.58 -2.07 -6.00
C LEU A 116 -5.48 -2.29 -7.51
N ALA A 117 -4.56 -3.15 -7.95
CA ALA A 117 -4.39 -3.47 -9.37
C ALA A 117 -5.66 -4.11 -9.95
N ASP A 118 -6.31 -5.01 -9.20
CA ASP A 118 -7.56 -5.64 -9.62
C ASP A 118 -8.68 -4.61 -9.75
N ILE A 119 -8.75 -3.65 -8.83
CA ILE A 119 -9.75 -2.58 -8.87
C ILE A 119 -9.53 -1.70 -10.11
N ILE A 120 -8.30 -1.32 -10.38
CA ILE A 120 -7.95 -0.51 -11.56
C ILE A 120 -8.29 -1.25 -12.85
N ALA A 121 -7.98 -2.54 -12.92
CA ALA A 121 -8.26 -3.35 -14.11
C ALA A 121 -9.75 -3.53 -14.37
N ALA A 122 -10.58 -3.49 -13.32
CA ALA A 122 -12.03 -3.64 -13.45
C ALA A 122 -12.75 -2.32 -13.79
N ALA A 123 -12.06 -1.21 -13.70
CA ALA A 123 -12.64 0.11 -13.94
C ALA A 123 -12.85 0.42 -15.42
#